data_d68c44dbedfbd284e6af1b640d3ed3c2
#
_entry.id   d68c44dbedfbd284e6af1b640d3ed3c2
#
_cell.length_a   1.000
_cell.length_b   1.000
_cell.length_c   1.000
_cell.angle_alpha   90.00
_cell.angle_beta   90.00
_cell.angle_gamma   90.00
#
_symmetry.space_group_name_H-M   'P 1'
#
loop_
_entity.id
_entity.type
_entity.pdbx_description
1 polymer ?
#
loop_
_entity_poly.entity_id
_entity_poly.type
_entity_poly.pdbx_seq_one_letter_code
_entity_poly.pdbx_strand_id
1 'polypeptide(L)'
;MAHFAEIDADNTVLRVIVADSKGWCEANLGGTWVQTSYNTHGGQHPEGRPLHKNYAGIGYKWDGTGFFAPQPFPSWIKNADTYLWEAPVPMPTDDKLYSWNETDQKWDEVTL
;
A
#
# COMPACT_ATOMS: atom_id res chain seq x y z
N MET A 1 20.73 -3.71 -7.39
CA MET A 1 19.53 -3.13 -8.02
C MET A 1 18.43 -3.00 -7.01
N ALA A 2 17.57 -2.01 -7.19
CA ALA A 2 16.46 -1.76 -6.29
C ALA A 2 15.18 -1.51 -7.09
N HIS A 3 14.04 -1.51 -6.39
CA HIS A 3 12.75 -1.19 -7.01
C HIS A 3 12.45 0.30 -6.83
N PHE A 4 11.95 0.93 -7.89
CA PHE A 4 11.58 2.35 -7.86
C PHE A 4 10.19 2.53 -8.44
N ALA A 5 9.37 3.30 -7.74
CA ALA A 5 8.01 3.65 -8.17
C ALA A 5 8.03 5.04 -8.81
N GLU A 6 7.44 5.15 -9.99
CA GLU A 6 7.17 6.45 -10.60
C GLU A 6 5.83 6.96 -10.11
N ILE A 7 5.79 8.21 -9.64
CA ILE A 7 4.57 8.86 -9.17
C ILE A 7 4.24 10.08 -10.04
N ASP A 8 2.94 10.34 -10.21
CA ASP A 8 2.46 11.51 -10.95
C ASP A 8 2.30 12.74 -10.04
N ALA A 9 1.73 13.81 -10.58
CA ALA A 9 1.53 15.07 -9.84
C ALA A 9 0.58 14.90 -8.63
N ASP A 10 -0.28 13.88 -8.65
CA ASP A 10 -1.20 13.56 -7.54
C ASP A 10 -0.61 12.52 -6.59
N ASN A 11 0.67 12.16 -6.75
CA ASN A 11 1.36 11.14 -5.97
C ASN A 11 0.77 9.73 -6.15
N THR A 12 0.17 9.47 -7.32
CA THR A 12 -0.32 8.15 -7.67
C THR A 12 0.79 7.36 -8.37
N VAL A 13 0.99 6.11 -7.97
CA VAL A 13 2.00 5.23 -8.57
C VAL A 13 1.57 4.85 -9.98
N LEU A 14 2.41 5.18 -10.96
CA LEU A 14 2.18 4.88 -12.38
C LEU A 14 2.77 3.52 -12.76
N ARG A 15 3.95 3.21 -12.25
CA ARG A 15 4.65 1.95 -12.52
C ARG A 15 5.76 1.74 -11.49
N VAL A 16 6.23 0.50 -11.41
CA VAL A 16 7.38 0.13 -10.56
C VAL A 16 8.38 -0.62 -11.44
N ILE A 17 9.64 -0.23 -11.38
CA ILE A 17 10.70 -0.87 -12.15
C ILE A 17 11.87 -1.24 -11.25
N VAL A 18 12.73 -2.12 -11.74
CA VAL A 18 14.01 -2.45 -11.12
C VAL A 18 15.09 -1.65 -11.84
N ALA A 19 15.90 -0.90 -11.07
CA ALA A 19 16.97 -0.06 -11.64
C ALA A 19 18.14 0.06 -10.66
N ASP A 20 19.26 0.59 -11.14
CA ASP A 20 20.45 0.74 -10.31
C ASP A 20 20.29 1.83 -9.26
N SER A 21 19.62 2.91 -9.60
CA SER A 21 19.44 4.05 -8.68
C SER A 21 18.28 4.94 -9.11
N LYS A 22 17.82 5.75 -8.16
CA LYS A 22 16.84 6.80 -8.44
C LYS A 22 17.34 7.78 -9.51
N GLY A 23 18.61 8.16 -9.42
CA GLY A 23 19.23 9.06 -10.39
C GLY A 23 19.23 8.48 -11.80
N TRP A 24 19.43 7.18 -11.94
CA TRP A 24 19.32 6.50 -13.23
C TRP A 24 17.92 6.64 -13.83
N CYS A 25 16.89 6.43 -12.99
CA CYS A 25 15.49 6.56 -13.42
C CYS A 25 15.19 7.97 -13.90
N GLU A 26 15.59 8.97 -13.12
CA GLU A 26 15.37 10.38 -13.46
C GLU A 26 16.09 10.79 -14.75
N ALA A 27 17.34 10.34 -14.92
CA ALA A 27 18.16 10.71 -16.07
C ALA A 27 17.70 10.03 -17.37
N ASN A 28 17.24 8.78 -17.30
CA ASN A 28 16.93 8.00 -18.50
C ASN A 28 15.45 7.96 -18.86
N LEU A 29 14.55 8.09 -17.86
CA LEU A 29 13.12 7.96 -18.05
C LEU A 29 12.36 9.26 -17.73
N GLY A 30 13.01 10.20 -17.05
CA GLY A 30 12.33 11.41 -16.56
C GLY A 30 11.36 11.05 -15.43
N GLY A 31 10.54 12.02 -15.01
CA GLY A 31 9.53 11.80 -13.99
C GLY A 31 10.04 11.90 -12.55
N THR A 32 9.17 11.54 -11.62
CA THR A 32 9.44 11.56 -10.18
C THR A 32 9.44 10.12 -9.67
N TRP A 33 10.50 9.73 -8.95
CA TRP A 33 10.72 8.37 -8.52
C TRP A 33 10.93 8.27 -7.01
N VAL A 34 10.38 7.22 -6.40
CA VAL A 34 10.53 6.91 -4.97
C VAL A 34 10.92 5.44 -4.85
N GLN A 35 11.96 5.16 -4.06
CA GLN A 35 12.40 3.80 -3.85
C GLN A 35 11.35 3.01 -3.05
N THR A 36 11.16 1.75 -3.42
CA THR A 36 10.25 0.82 -2.72
C THR A 36 10.90 -0.55 -2.60
N SER A 37 10.33 -1.44 -1.82
CA SER A 37 10.83 -2.80 -1.63
C SER A 37 9.68 -3.80 -1.67
N TYR A 38 9.76 -4.79 -2.56
CA TYR A 38 8.71 -5.80 -2.71
C TYR A 38 8.54 -6.69 -1.46
N ASN A 39 9.51 -6.67 -0.53
CA ASN A 39 9.44 -7.40 0.73
C ASN A 39 8.81 -6.61 1.87
N THR A 40 8.48 -5.33 1.65
CA THR A 40 7.91 -4.47 2.69
C THR A 40 6.39 -4.52 2.64
N HIS A 41 5.75 -4.80 3.79
CA HIS A 41 4.30 -4.85 3.90
C HIS A 41 3.88 -4.50 5.34
N GLY A 42 2.94 -3.56 5.48
CA GLY A 42 2.45 -3.13 6.78
C GLY A 42 3.55 -2.61 7.71
N GLY A 43 4.58 -1.97 7.15
CA GLY A 43 5.72 -1.47 7.91
C GLY A 43 6.71 -2.54 8.34
N GLN A 44 6.58 -3.77 7.84
CA GLN A 44 7.45 -4.91 8.18
C GLN A 44 8.29 -5.35 7.01
N HIS A 45 9.47 -5.88 7.30
CA HIS A 45 10.37 -6.43 6.30
C HIS A 45 11.06 -7.67 6.89
N PRO A 46 11.20 -8.80 6.14
CA PRO A 46 11.79 -10.04 6.65
C PRO A 46 13.20 -9.87 7.22
N GLU A 47 13.99 -8.94 6.66
CA GLU A 47 15.36 -8.67 7.10
C GLU A 47 15.46 -7.43 8.00
N GLY A 48 14.33 -6.92 8.51
CA GLY A 48 14.32 -5.73 9.38
C GLY A 48 14.62 -4.43 8.66
N ARG A 49 14.42 -4.37 7.33
CA ARG A 49 14.67 -3.18 6.51
C ARG A 49 13.40 -2.74 5.77
N PRO A 50 12.32 -2.38 6.51
CA PRO A 50 11.11 -1.90 5.86
C PRO A 50 11.40 -0.58 5.13
N LEU A 51 10.83 -0.42 3.94
CA LEU A 51 11.02 0.77 3.14
C LEU A 51 9.65 1.32 2.74
N HIS A 52 9.33 2.53 3.26
CA HIS A 52 8.13 3.28 2.91
C HIS A 52 6.82 2.51 3.14
N LYS A 53 6.75 1.74 4.24
CA LYS A 53 5.56 1.06 4.77
C LYS A 53 5.09 -0.14 3.97
N ASN A 54 4.86 0.02 2.65
CA ASN A 54 4.38 -1.06 1.80
C ASN A 54 5.09 -1.02 0.47
N TYR A 55 5.18 -2.18 -0.19
CA TYR A 55 5.62 -2.24 -1.57
C TYR A 55 4.64 -1.45 -2.44
N ALA A 56 5.16 -0.56 -3.28
CA ALA A 56 4.33 0.26 -4.15
C ALA A 56 3.68 -0.60 -5.24
N GLY A 57 2.36 -0.46 -5.38
CA GLY A 57 1.62 -1.07 -6.48
C GLY A 57 1.09 0.00 -7.41
N ILE A 58 0.80 -0.36 -8.67
CA ILE A 58 0.19 0.56 -9.63
C ILE A 58 -1.15 1.04 -9.05
N GLY A 59 -1.37 2.35 -9.04
CA GLY A 59 -2.57 2.95 -8.46
C GLY A 59 -2.48 3.27 -6.97
N TYR A 60 -1.41 2.83 -6.29
CA TYR A 60 -1.17 3.20 -4.89
C TYR A 60 -0.84 4.69 -4.78
N LYS A 61 -0.93 5.22 -3.56
CA LYS A 61 -0.60 6.61 -3.27
C LYS A 61 0.67 6.71 -2.43
N TRP A 62 1.38 7.82 -2.58
CA TRP A 62 2.56 8.18 -1.80
C TRP A 62 2.27 9.47 -1.03
N ASP A 63 2.46 9.48 0.30
CA ASP A 63 2.18 10.67 1.13
C ASP A 63 3.43 11.38 1.66
N GLY A 64 4.60 11.02 1.17
CA GLY A 64 5.88 11.55 1.65
C GLY A 64 6.54 10.66 2.71
N THR A 65 5.81 9.72 3.28
CA THR A 65 6.30 8.79 4.31
C THR A 65 6.20 7.35 3.86
N GLY A 66 5.12 6.97 3.20
CA GLY A 66 4.91 5.60 2.78
C GLY A 66 3.88 5.45 1.67
N PHE A 67 3.81 4.24 1.15
CA PHE A 67 2.85 3.86 0.12
C PHE A 67 1.64 3.19 0.75
N PHE A 68 0.46 3.45 0.21
CA PHE A 68 -0.78 2.82 0.66
C PHE A 68 -1.70 2.53 -0.52
N ALA A 69 -2.48 1.44 -0.39
CA ALA A 69 -3.44 1.05 -1.41
C ALA A 69 -4.60 2.06 -1.48
N PRO A 70 -5.38 2.06 -2.57
CA PRO A 70 -6.62 2.84 -2.62
C PRO A 70 -7.55 2.43 -1.47
N GLN A 71 -8.27 3.41 -0.91
CA GLN A 71 -9.22 3.15 0.18
C GLN A 71 -10.32 2.20 -0.28
N PRO A 72 -10.51 1.04 0.38
CA PRO A 72 -11.48 0.05 -0.08
C PRO A 72 -12.93 0.47 0.20
N PHE A 73 -13.16 1.17 1.33
CA PHE A 73 -14.48 1.63 1.73
C PHE A 73 -14.37 2.98 2.44
N PRO A 74 -15.36 3.88 2.30
CA PRO A 74 -15.29 5.21 2.91
C PRO A 74 -15.15 5.21 4.44
N SER A 75 -15.63 4.17 5.13
CA SER A 75 -15.57 4.07 6.59
C SER A 75 -14.23 3.54 7.11
N TRP A 76 -13.42 2.93 6.26
CA TRP A 76 -12.14 2.34 6.68
C TRP A 76 -11.10 3.42 6.95
N ILE A 77 -10.25 3.16 7.93
CA ILE A 77 -9.23 4.10 8.40
C ILE A 77 -7.85 3.52 8.13
N LYS A 78 -6.94 4.37 7.64
CA LYS A 78 -5.56 3.97 7.41
C LYS A 78 -4.80 3.95 8.73
N ASN A 79 -4.17 2.82 9.05
CA ASN A 79 -3.31 2.70 10.22
C ASN A 79 -2.04 3.54 10.00
N ALA A 80 -1.73 4.43 10.94
CA ALA A 80 -0.61 5.36 10.80
C ALA A 80 0.76 4.67 10.83
N ASP A 81 0.84 3.48 11.42
CA ASP A 81 2.11 2.74 11.53
C ASP A 81 2.33 1.78 10.36
N THR A 82 1.28 1.06 9.95
CA THR A 82 1.38 0.03 8.92
C THR A 82 0.99 0.52 7.53
N TYR A 83 0.23 1.61 7.44
CA TYR A 83 -0.40 2.12 6.22
C TYR A 83 -1.31 1.09 5.53
N LEU A 84 -1.85 0.17 6.32
CA LEU A 84 -2.89 -0.75 5.88
C LEU A 84 -4.26 -0.18 6.28
N TRP A 85 -5.26 -0.45 5.45
CA TRP A 85 -6.62 0.00 5.72
C TRP A 85 -7.30 -0.95 6.70
N GLU A 86 -8.00 -0.39 7.69
CA GLU A 86 -8.67 -1.15 8.74
C GLU A 86 -10.14 -0.76 8.82
N ALA A 87 -11.00 -1.78 8.94
CA ALA A 87 -12.42 -1.55 9.18
C ALA A 87 -12.62 -0.92 10.56
N PRO A 88 -13.65 -0.07 10.74
CA PRO A 88 -13.96 0.50 12.05
C PRO A 88 -14.39 -0.54 13.10
N VAL A 89 -14.80 -1.73 12.63
CA VAL A 89 -15.17 -2.86 13.50
C VAL A 89 -14.25 -4.03 13.17
N PRO A 90 -13.56 -4.63 14.14
CA PRO A 90 -12.68 -5.78 13.87
C PRO A 90 -13.45 -6.98 13.30
N MET A 91 -12.86 -7.65 12.31
CA MET A 91 -13.44 -8.87 11.77
C MET A 91 -13.40 -9.97 12.82
N PRO A 92 -14.50 -10.74 13.02
CA PRO A 92 -14.49 -11.86 13.95
C PRO A 92 -13.44 -12.91 13.59
N THR A 93 -12.87 -13.55 14.62
CA THR A 93 -11.78 -14.52 14.46
C THR A 93 -12.23 -15.95 14.79
N ASP A 94 -13.41 -16.35 14.33
CA ASP A 94 -14.03 -17.62 14.62
C ASP A 94 -13.95 -18.65 13.47
N ASP A 95 -13.01 -18.45 12.55
CA ASP A 95 -12.77 -19.29 11.38
C ASP A 95 -13.89 -19.33 10.36
N LYS A 96 -14.88 -18.42 10.47
CA LYS A 96 -15.93 -18.26 9.47
C LYS A 96 -15.52 -17.21 8.43
N LEU A 97 -16.22 -17.21 7.30
CA LEU A 97 -16.00 -16.23 6.24
C LEU A 97 -16.90 -15.04 6.46
N TYR A 98 -16.37 -13.84 6.26
CA TYR A 98 -17.10 -12.60 6.44
C TYR A 98 -16.92 -11.66 5.26
N SER A 99 -17.95 -10.85 4.99
CA SER A 99 -17.94 -9.77 4.01
C SER A 99 -18.30 -8.46 4.71
N TRP A 100 -17.59 -7.39 4.37
CA TRP A 100 -17.85 -6.08 4.95
C TRP A 100 -19.13 -5.48 4.38
N ASN A 101 -20.03 -5.04 5.27
CA ASN A 101 -21.26 -4.33 4.92
C ASN A 101 -21.06 -2.86 5.24
N GLU A 102 -20.78 -2.06 4.21
CA GLU A 102 -20.51 -0.63 4.37
C GLU A 102 -21.74 0.15 4.85
N THR A 103 -22.93 -0.23 4.39
CA THR A 103 -24.16 0.46 4.75
C THR A 103 -24.43 0.37 6.25
N ASP A 104 -24.27 -0.83 6.83
CA ASP A 104 -24.52 -1.08 8.25
C ASP A 104 -23.25 -1.02 9.09
N GLN A 105 -22.09 -0.86 8.45
CA GLN A 105 -20.77 -0.85 9.08
C GLN A 105 -20.56 -2.04 10.01
N LYS A 106 -20.71 -3.23 9.46
CA LYS A 106 -20.56 -4.50 10.18
C LYS A 106 -20.06 -5.60 9.25
N TRP A 107 -19.63 -6.70 9.85
CA TRP A 107 -19.22 -7.90 9.11
C TRP A 107 -20.40 -8.85 9.00
N ASP A 108 -20.76 -9.22 7.77
CA ASP A 108 -21.79 -10.20 7.49
C ASP A 108 -21.16 -11.57 7.22
N GLU A 109 -21.65 -12.62 7.88
CA GLU A 109 -21.19 -13.98 7.64
C GLU A 109 -21.55 -14.42 6.23
N VAL A 110 -20.56 -14.96 5.51
CA VAL A 110 -20.76 -15.51 4.17
C VAL A 110 -21.03 -17.01 4.30
N THR A 111 -22.21 -17.45 3.87
CA THR A 111 -22.59 -18.85 3.85
C THR A 111 -22.35 -19.42 2.47
N LEU A 112 -21.55 -20.48 2.40
CA LEU A 112 -21.23 -21.16 1.14
C LEU A 112 -22.12 -22.37 0.93
#